data_0410bcbd1ccffd2be0e21fde3892f667
#
_entry.id   0410bcbd1ccffd2be0e21fde3892f667
#
_cell.length_a   1.000
_cell.length_b   1.000
_cell.length_c   1.000
_cell.angle_alpha   90.00
_cell.angle_beta   90.00
_cell.angle_gamma   90.00
#
_symmetry.space_group_name_H-M   'P 1'
#
loop_
_entity.id
_entity.type
_entity.pdbx_description
1 polymer ?
#
loop_
_entity_poly.entity_id
_entity_poly.type
_entity_poly.pdbx_seq_one_letter_code
_entity_poly.pdbx_strand_id
1 'polypeptide(L)'
;MSISTRKLRNIFKLTTIEDTDNNDDSPRSTSWLPLAQKFNPVIPSAIIYCENNFAKTDGKTANGLVRHSLNYRIQSVIDSEYAGLDAGEVLDNKKNGIPIVANIEEAIIEAESVPDYFIFGIAPTSGCLSDLDKRIILHAMSLKMNIVSGLHEFLTDDPLFLEASLKYNVKIFDIRKPKDKRELKTFSGKIHDVKCPRIAVMGTDCALGKRTTATILTKELSSKGLKVILIATGQTSIIQGARYCVALDAVPSQFCAGELESVILQAYENEKPDLIIIEGQGALSHPAFSTSAFILRGSCPTGVILQHAPKRLYRSDFPDYPMPSIASEINLIETFSNTSVIGLTLNHEGMTLEETRSLIDNYTAEFGLTVTDALTQPVQHLTHMVASAFPQIASKLAEKR
;
A
#
# COMPACT_ATOMS: atom_id res chain seq x y z
N MET A 1 17.34 -37.70 9.89
CA MET A 1 18.19 -37.19 11.01
C MET A 1 17.56 -35.91 11.52
N SER A 2 17.00 -35.96 12.71
CA SER A 2 16.25 -34.86 13.34
C SER A 2 17.27 -33.82 13.84
N ILE A 3 17.25 -32.61 13.23
CA ILE A 3 18.00 -31.47 13.75
C ILE A 3 17.28 -30.96 14.99
N SER A 4 17.96 -31.07 16.14
CA SER A 4 17.42 -30.74 17.46
C SER A 4 16.98 -29.28 17.50
N THR A 5 15.77 -29.02 18.02
CA THR A 5 15.18 -27.69 18.30
C THR A 5 16.11 -26.75 19.08
N ARG A 6 17.12 -27.28 19.75
CA ARG A 6 18.16 -26.54 20.48
C ARG A 6 19.17 -25.87 19.55
N LYS A 7 19.45 -26.46 18.38
CA LYS A 7 20.33 -25.86 17.34
C LYS A 7 19.65 -24.67 16.64
N LEU A 8 18.33 -24.76 16.40
CA LEU A 8 17.55 -23.66 15.84
C LEU A 8 17.50 -22.45 16.78
N ARG A 9 17.36 -22.66 18.09
CA ARG A 9 17.39 -21.54 19.07
C ARG A 9 18.74 -20.81 19.12
N ASN A 10 19.85 -21.49 18.84
CA ASN A 10 21.17 -20.85 18.77
C ASN A 10 21.37 -20.06 17.47
N ILE A 11 20.73 -20.44 16.38
CA ILE A 11 20.76 -19.68 15.11
C ILE A 11 20.02 -18.37 15.28
N PHE A 12 18.90 -18.34 16.02
CA PHE A 12 18.19 -17.09 16.34
C PHE A 12 18.97 -16.13 17.25
N LYS A 13 19.93 -16.62 18.03
CA LYS A 13 20.82 -15.76 18.86
C LYS A 13 21.96 -15.11 18.07
N LEU A 14 22.31 -15.64 16.92
CA LEU A 14 23.42 -15.13 16.08
C LEU A 14 22.97 -14.03 15.08
N THR A 15 21.68 -13.74 14.98
CA THR A 15 21.17 -12.63 14.15
C THR A 15 20.92 -11.34 14.92
N THR A 16 21.16 -11.32 16.24
CA THR A 16 21.33 -10.06 16.97
C THR A 16 22.77 -9.61 16.81
N ILE A 17 23.01 -8.71 15.88
CA ILE A 17 24.26 -7.95 15.80
C ILE A 17 24.39 -7.22 17.13
N GLU A 18 25.43 -7.52 17.91
CA GLU A 18 25.85 -6.72 19.05
C GLU A 18 26.25 -5.34 18.51
N ASP A 19 25.37 -4.37 18.67
CA ASP A 19 25.73 -2.96 18.54
C ASP A 19 26.58 -2.58 19.76
N THR A 20 27.86 -2.39 19.54
CA THR A 20 28.74 -1.70 20.49
C THR A 20 28.34 -0.23 20.52
N ASP A 21 27.96 0.19 21.72
CA ASP A 21 27.92 1.55 22.28
C ASP A 21 27.63 2.74 21.34
N ASN A 22 26.39 3.23 21.39
CA ASN A 22 26.12 4.66 21.51
C ASN A 22 24.76 4.84 22.20
N ASN A 23 24.80 5.45 23.38
CA ASN A 23 23.63 5.89 24.13
C ASN A 23 22.86 6.94 23.33
N ASP A 24 21.78 6.51 22.67
CA ASP A 24 20.71 7.37 22.18
C ASP A 24 19.39 6.71 22.54
N ASP A 25 18.78 7.18 23.63
CA ASP A 25 17.52 6.73 24.21
C ASP A 25 16.29 7.23 23.40
N SER A 26 16.39 7.34 22.07
CA SER A 26 15.21 7.54 21.23
C SER A 26 14.53 6.20 20.94
N PRO A 27 13.18 6.07 21.07
CA PRO A 27 12.48 4.82 20.80
C PRO A 27 12.73 4.40 19.37
N ARG A 28 13.42 3.26 19.18
CA ARG A 28 13.72 2.68 17.88
C ARG A 28 12.41 2.39 17.17
N SER A 29 12.05 3.23 16.20
CA SER A 29 10.97 2.95 15.28
C SER A 29 11.33 1.69 14.51
N THR A 30 10.50 0.65 14.62
CA THR A 30 10.56 -0.52 13.74
C THR A 30 10.15 -0.08 12.34
N SER A 31 11.05 0.63 11.63
CA SER A 31 10.86 0.93 10.23
C SER A 31 11.17 -0.34 9.44
N TRP A 32 10.17 -0.94 8.82
CA TRP A 32 10.27 -2.02 7.85
C TRP A 32 11.02 -1.59 6.57
N LEU A 33 11.62 -0.40 6.59
CA LEU A 33 12.47 0.07 5.51
C LEU A 33 13.73 -0.79 5.46
N PRO A 34 14.12 -1.32 4.31
CA PRO A 34 15.43 -1.90 4.12
C PRO A 34 16.48 -0.92 4.67
N LEU A 35 17.41 -1.41 5.47
CA LEU A 35 18.50 -0.65 6.10
C LEU A 35 19.28 0.28 5.14
N ALA A 36 19.09 0.10 3.82
CA ALA A 36 19.65 0.92 2.75
C ALA A 36 19.34 2.42 2.86
N GLN A 37 18.21 2.82 3.45
CA GLN A 37 17.86 4.26 3.51
C GLN A 37 18.63 5.07 4.56
N LYS A 38 19.32 4.44 5.51
CA LYS A 38 20.08 5.20 6.53
C LYS A 38 21.51 5.56 6.09
N PHE A 39 22.10 4.85 5.12
CA PHE A 39 23.55 4.99 4.84
C PHE A 39 23.95 4.92 3.35
N ASN A 40 23.02 4.77 2.38
CA ASN A 40 23.39 4.68 0.97
C ASN A 40 22.54 5.62 0.11
N PRO A 41 23.12 6.57 -0.61
CA PRO A 41 22.40 7.45 -1.54
C PRO A 41 21.90 6.73 -2.80
N VAL A 42 22.26 5.46 -3.00
CA VAL A 42 21.88 4.67 -4.16
C VAL A 42 20.62 3.87 -3.86
N ILE A 43 19.53 4.14 -4.60
CA ILE A 43 18.31 3.35 -4.54
C ILE A 43 18.60 1.95 -5.09
N PRO A 44 18.36 0.86 -4.33
CA PRO A 44 18.67 -0.49 -4.76
C PRO A 44 17.85 -0.91 -5.97
N SER A 45 18.43 -1.77 -6.80
CA SER A 45 17.79 -2.34 -7.97
C SER A 45 16.84 -3.47 -7.61
N ALA A 46 15.73 -3.60 -8.35
CA ALA A 46 14.79 -4.68 -8.15
C ALA A 46 14.15 -5.16 -9.46
N ILE A 47 13.83 -6.45 -9.53
CA ILE A 47 12.93 -7.03 -10.52
C ILE A 47 11.63 -7.46 -9.83
N ILE A 48 10.53 -7.41 -10.58
CA ILE A 48 9.22 -7.77 -10.06
C ILE A 48 8.73 -9.04 -10.77
N TYR A 49 8.40 -10.08 -10.03
CA TYR A 49 7.76 -11.28 -10.56
C TYR A 49 6.24 -11.12 -10.55
N CYS A 50 5.61 -11.23 -11.71
CA CYS A 50 4.16 -11.06 -11.87
C CYS A 50 3.57 -11.97 -12.96
N GLU A 51 4.11 -13.17 -13.10
CA GLU A 51 3.81 -14.15 -14.16
C GLU A 51 2.30 -14.36 -14.33
N ASN A 52 1.81 -14.17 -15.57
CA ASN A 52 0.40 -14.28 -15.97
C ASN A 52 -0.58 -13.38 -15.19
N ASN A 53 -0.09 -12.37 -14.46
CA ASN A 53 -0.92 -11.52 -13.59
C ASN A 53 -0.71 -10.02 -13.81
N PHE A 54 0.29 -9.62 -14.59
CA PHE A 54 0.53 -8.20 -14.87
C PHE A 54 -0.69 -7.60 -15.61
N ALA A 55 -1.06 -6.38 -15.27
CA ALA A 55 -2.29 -5.70 -15.70
C ALA A 55 -3.63 -6.36 -15.24
N LYS A 56 -3.58 -7.47 -14.49
CA LYS A 56 -4.75 -8.11 -13.88
C LYS A 56 -4.91 -7.69 -12.41
N THR A 57 -6.03 -8.08 -11.79
CA THR A 57 -6.34 -7.72 -10.38
C THR A 57 -5.28 -8.22 -9.40
N ASP A 58 -4.79 -9.45 -9.59
CA ASP A 58 -3.77 -10.04 -8.71
C ASP A 58 -2.38 -9.42 -8.91
N GLY A 59 -2.13 -8.75 -10.04
CA GLY A 59 -0.93 -7.97 -10.31
C GLY A 59 -0.88 -6.59 -9.62
N LYS A 60 -1.83 -6.25 -8.78
CA LYS A 60 -1.96 -4.90 -8.16
C LYS A 60 -0.70 -4.41 -7.45
N THR A 61 0.12 -5.29 -6.90
CA THR A 61 1.40 -4.92 -6.26
C THR A 61 2.43 -4.54 -7.32
N ALA A 62 2.62 -5.37 -8.35
CA ALA A 62 3.51 -5.07 -9.48
C ALA A 62 3.08 -3.78 -10.19
N ASN A 63 1.78 -3.66 -10.53
CA ASN A 63 1.22 -2.49 -11.21
C ASN A 63 1.46 -1.19 -10.41
N GLY A 64 1.37 -1.29 -9.08
CA GLY A 64 1.65 -0.17 -8.20
C GLY A 64 3.11 0.25 -8.21
N LEU A 65 4.04 -0.70 -8.13
CA LEU A 65 5.48 -0.45 -8.11
C LEU A 65 5.99 0.12 -9.42
N VAL A 66 5.46 -0.36 -10.56
CA VAL A 66 5.78 0.16 -11.89
C VAL A 66 5.40 1.64 -12.04
N ARG A 67 4.23 2.03 -11.48
CA ARG A 67 3.77 3.43 -11.50
C ARG A 67 4.49 4.32 -10.50
N HIS A 68 4.91 3.75 -9.37
CA HIS A 68 5.55 4.51 -8.31
C HIS A 68 6.33 3.61 -7.36
N SER A 69 7.62 3.85 -7.22
CA SER A 69 8.49 3.21 -6.24
C SER A 69 9.51 4.24 -5.72
N LEU A 70 9.62 4.37 -4.39
CA LEU A 70 10.62 5.20 -3.72
C LEU A 70 11.78 4.37 -3.18
N ASN A 71 11.52 3.10 -2.85
CA ASN A 71 12.48 2.21 -2.23
C ASN A 71 13.35 1.45 -3.23
N TYR A 72 12.86 1.28 -4.47
CA TYR A 72 13.50 0.42 -5.45
C TYR A 72 13.55 1.09 -6.82
N ARG A 73 14.66 0.93 -7.52
CA ARG A 73 14.78 1.19 -8.95
C ARG A 73 14.36 -0.08 -9.69
N ILE A 74 13.12 -0.08 -10.20
CA ILE A 74 12.58 -1.23 -10.92
C ILE A 74 13.28 -1.36 -12.25
N GLN A 75 13.93 -2.52 -12.49
CA GLN A 75 14.67 -2.81 -13.72
C GLN A 75 13.78 -3.46 -14.78
N SER A 76 12.93 -4.39 -14.36
CA SER A 76 12.00 -5.10 -15.25
C SER A 76 10.85 -5.75 -14.47
N VAL A 77 9.83 -6.17 -15.20
CA VAL A 77 8.76 -7.05 -14.73
C VAL A 77 8.89 -8.38 -15.43
N ILE A 78 8.76 -9.48 -14.71
CA ILE A 78 8.71 -10.84 -15.26
C ILE A 78 7.26 -11.23 -15.46
N ASP A 79 6.82 -11.31 -16.69
CA ASP A 79 5.52 -11.83 -17.13
C ASP A 79 5.62 -12.28 -18.59
N SER A 80 5.57 -13.59 -18.83
CA SER A 80 5.76 -14.16 -20.16
C SER A 80 4.66 -13.77 -21.17
N GLU A 81 3.44 -13.45 -20.67
CA GLU A 81 2.31 -13.04 -21.52
C GLU A 81 2.56 -11.68 -22.21
N TYR A 82 3.27 -10.77 -21.54
CA TYR A 82 3.57 -9.42 -22.04
C TYR A 82 5.05 -9.19 -22.39
N ALA A 83 5.86 -10.25 -22.44
CA ALA A 83 7.29 -10.13 -22.71
C ALA A 83 7.60 -9.36 -23.99
N GLY A 84 8.58 -8.47 -23.94
CA GLY A 84 8.97 -7.58 -25.05
C GLY A 84 8.21 -6.25 -25.10
N LEU A 85 7.22 -6.04 -24.24
CA LEU A 85 6.48 -4.78 -24.12
C LEU A 85 7.05 -3.90 -23.00
N ASP A 86 6.63 -2.64 -22.98
CA ASP A 86 6.91 -1.69 -21.89
C ASP A 86 5.78 -1.74 -20.86
N ALA A 87 6.14 -1.82 -19.59
CA ALA A 87 5.18 -1.98 -18.50
C ALA A 87 4.23 -0.77 -18.35
N GLY A 88 4.71 0.44 -18.60
CA GLY A 88 3.87 1.63 -18.60
C GLY A 88 2.92 1.68 -19.79
N GLU A 89 3.36 1.18 -20.96
CA GLU A 89 2.51 1.08 -22.14
C GLU A 89 1.36 0.09 -21.93
N VAL A 90 1.64 -1.05 -21.30
CA VAL A 90 0.61 -2.07 -20.97
C VAL A 90 -0.39 -1.54 -19.94
N LEU A 91 0.06 -0.81 -18.92
CA LEU A 91 -0.83 -0.35 -17.83
C LEU A 91 -1.58 0.95 -18.15
N ASP A 92 -0.92 1.90 -18.82
CA ASP A 92 -1.38 3.29 -18.87
C ASP A 92 -1.29 3.87 -20.30
N ASN A 93 -1.05 3.03 -21.31
CA ASN A 93 -0.82 3.42 -22.71
C ASN A 93 0.30 4.48 -22.87
N LYS A 94 1.27 4.48 -21.97
CA LYS A 94 2.38 5.44 -21.94
C LYS A 94 3.66 4.75 -21.49
N LYS A 95 4.68 4.74 -22.37
CA LYS A 95 5.97 4.16 -22.01
C LYS A 95 6.61 4.81 -20.79
N ASN A 96 7.16 3.99 -19.91
CA ASN A 96 7.88 4.41 -18.71
C ASN A 96 9.33 3.87 -18.65
N GLY A 97 9.75 3.11 -19.64
CA GLY A 97 11.11 2.58 -19.76
C GLY A 97 11.36 1.32 -18.91
N ILE A 98 10.33 0.70 -18.34
CA ILE A 98 10.45 -0.56 -17.59
C ILE A 98 10.06 -1.71 -18.53
N PRO A 99 11.01 -2.55 -18.99
CA PRO A 99 10.71 -3.65 -19.88
C PRO A 99 9.98 -4.79 -19.15
N ILE A 100 9.13 -5.51 -19.87
CA ILE A 100 8.57 -6.78 -19.44
C ILE A 100 9.36 -7.91 -20.12
N VAL A 101 9.80 -8.89 -19.35
CA VAL A 101 10.63 -10.00 -19.80
C VAL A 101 10.00 -11.34 -19.45
N ALA A 102 10.40 -12.42 -20.14
CA ALA A 102 9.76 -13.72 -19.95
C ALA A 102 10.23 -14.49 -18.69
N ASN A 103 11.45 -14.22 -18.19
CA ASN A 103 12.05 -15.01 -17.10
C ASN A 103 13.15 -14.23 -16.36
N ILE A 104 13.69 -14.82 -15.29
CA ILE A 104 14.75 -14.21 -14.46
C ILE A 104 16.04 -13.99 -15.27
N GLU A 105 16.40 -14.92 -16.16
CA GLU A 105 17.61 -14.85 -16.95
C GLU A 105 17.58 -13.63 -17.90
N GLU A 106 16.46 -13.40 -18.56
CA GLU A 106 16.26 -12.20 -19.38
C GLU A 106 16.27 -10.93 -18.54
N ALA A 107 15.69 -10.95 -17.34
CA ALA A 107 15.71 -9.81 -16.42
C ALA A 107 17.14 -9.43 -16.00
N ILE A 108 18.01 -10.41 -15.80
CA ILE A 108 19.43 -10.18 -15.45
C ILE A 108 20.21 -9.64 -16.67
N ILE A 109 19.94 -10.16 -17.86
CA ILE A 109 20.55 -9.67 -19.10
C ILE A 109 20.16 -8.21 -19.34
N GLU A 110 18.89 -7.87 -19.21
CA GLU A 110 18.36 -6.51 -19.37
C GLU A 110 18.93 -5.54 -18.33
N ALA A 111 19.10 -6.00 -17.08
CA ALA A 111 19.69 -5.19 -16.01
C ALA A 111 21.23 -5.07 -16.08
N GLU A 112 21.89 -5.81 -16.97
CA GLU A 112 23.37 -5.93 -17.10
C GLU A 112 24.07 -6.38 -15.80
N SER A 113 23.31 -6.80 -14.80
CA SER A 113 23.80 -7.26 -13.48
C SER A 113 22.68 -7.98 -12.73
N VAL A 114 23.07 -8.78 -11.71
CA VAL A 114 22.07 -9.36 -10.80
C VAL A 114 21.46 -8.24 -9.95
N PRO A 115 20.12 -8.05 -10.00
CA PRO A 115 19.45 -7.06 -9.15
C PRO A 115 19.58 -7.36 -7.66
N ASP A 116 19.51 -6.31 -6.81
CA ASP A 116 19.63 -6.45 -5.36
C ASP A 116 18.43 -7.18 -4.76
N TYR A 117 17.24 -7.01 -5.38
CA TYR A 117 15.98 -7.53 -4.87
C TYR A 117 15.14 -8.21 -5.94
N PHE A 118 14.51 -9.31 -5.52
CA PHE A 118 13.39 -9.94 -6.22
C PHE A 118 12.10 -9.65 -5.43
N ILE A 119 11.14 -8.99 -6.06
CA ILE A 119 9.86 -8.63 -5.45
C ILE A 119 8.77 -9.55 -6.00
N PHE A 120 8.11 -10.30 -5.13
CA PHE A 120 6.95 -11.08 -5.51
C PHE A 120 5.74 -10.13 -5.67
N GLY A 121 5.39 -9.86 -6.92
CA GLY A 121 4.42 -8.82 -7.30
C GLY A 121 2.97 -9.30 -7.41
N ILE A 122 2.73 -10.61 -7.29
CA ILE A 122 1.40 -11.22 -7.33
C ILE A 122 0.78 -11.15 -5.94
N ALA A 123 -0.50 -10.81 -5.87
CA ALA A 123 -1.27 -10.77 -4.63
C ALA A 123 -2.56 -11.60 -4.82
N PRO A 124 -2.45 -12.94 -4.88
CA PRO A 124 -3.59 -13.81 -5.10
C PRO A 124 -4.56 -13.76 -3.91
N THR A 125 -5.84 -13.98 -4.17
CA THR A 125 -6.88 -13.98 -3.13
C THR A 125 -6.62 -15.03 -2.05
N SER A 126 -5.99 -16.16 -2.40
CA SER A 126 -5.57 -17.20 -1.44
C SER A 126 -4.49 -16.72 -0.46
N GLY A 127 -3.68 -15.74 -0.86
CA GLY A 127 -2.52 -15.27 -0.10
C GLY A 127 -1.35 -16.26 -0.03
N CYS A 128 -1.42 -17.38 -0.78
CA CYS A 128 -0.47 -18.49 -0.72
C CYS A 128 0.33 -18.63 -2.01
N LEU A 129 1.49 -19.28 -1.92
CA LEU A 129 2.37 -19.61 -3.03
C LEU A 129 2.00 -20.95 -3.69
N SER A 130 2.08 -20.99 -5.02
CA SER A 130 2.13 -22.26 -5.75
C SER A 130 3.53 -22.90 -5.66
N ASP A 131 3.63 -24.19 -6.01
CA ASP A 131 4.93 -24.88 -6.08
C ASP A 131 5.87 -24.25 -7.13
N LEU A 132 5.32 -23.65 -8.19
CA LEU A 132 6.09 -22.92 -9.19
C LEU A 132 6.67 -21.65 -8.59
N ASP A 133 5.86 -20.87 -7.87
CA ASP A 133 6.30 -19.64 -7.21
C ASP A 133 7.43 -19.92 -6.21
N LYS A 134 7.29 -21.00 -5.42
CA LYS A 134 8.34 -21.43 -4.48
C LYS A 134 9.67 -21.72 -5.19
N ARG A 135 9.63 -22.42 -6.35
CA ARG A 135 10.84 -22.70 -7.14
C ARG A 135 11.47 -21.42 -7.68
N ILE A 136 10.67 -20.49 -8.18
CA ILE A 136 11.18 -19.22 -8.75
C ILE A 136 11.80 -18.35 -7.64
N ILE A 137 11.19 -18.27 -6.46
CA ILE A 137 11.77 -17.55 -5.31
C ILE A 137 13.10 -18.19 -4.90
N LEU A 138 13.17 -19.52 -4.78
CA LEU A 138 14.41 -20.22 -4.44
C LEU A 138 15.50 -20.02 -5.51
N HIS A 139 15.11 -19.94 -6.79
CA HIS A 139 16.03 -19.63 -7.87
C HIS A 139 16.57 -18.21 -7.72
N ALA A 140 15.73 -17.21 -7.48
CA ALA A 140 16.16 -15.83 -7.21
C ALA A 140 17.13 -15.76 -6.02
N MET A 141 16.84 -16.49 -4.92
CA MET A 141 17.74 -16.58 -3.76
C MET A 141 19.10 -17.19 -4.14
N SER A 142 19.14 -18.22 -5.01
CA SER A 142 20.38 -18.86 -5.47
C SER A 142 21.26 -17.91 -6.30
N LEU A 143 20.64 -16.93 -6.95
CA LEU A 143 21.29 -15.84 -7.67
C LEU A 143 21.67 -14.65 -6.76
N LYS A 144 21.50 -14.81 -5.44
CA LYS A 144 21.83 -13.83 -4.38
C LYS A 144 20.96 -12.56 -4.36
N MET A 145 19.75 -12.61 -4.88
CA MET A 145 18.76 -11.56 -4.70
C MET A 145 18.07 -11.67 -3.34
N ASN A 146 17.88 -10.55 -2.64
CA ASN A 146 17.04 -10.47 -1.47
C ASN A 146 15.57 -10.58 -1.88
N ILE A 147 14.73 -11.19 -1.05
CA ILE A 147 13.33 -11.45 -1.38
C ILE A 147 12.41 -10.48 -0.64
N VAL A 148 11.45 -9.90 -1.38
CA VAL A 148 10.36 -9.08 -0.81
C VAL A 148 9.04 -9.77 -1.16
N SER A 149 8.30 -10.17 -0.12
CA SER A 149 6.99 -10.81 -0.25
C SER A 149 5.91 -10.00 0.46
N GLY A 150 4.79 -9.77 -0.24
CA GLY A 150 3.59 -9.17 0.32
C GLY A 150 2.46 -10.19 0.55
N LEU A 151 2.75 -11.46 0.67
CA LEU A 151 1.77 -12.53 0.88
C LEU A 151 1.35 -12.66 2.35
N HIS A 152 0.28 -13.43 2.60
CA HIS A 152 -0.12 -13.87 3.93
C HIS A 152 0.63 -15.13 4.37
N GLU A 153 1.15 -15.94 3.43
CA GLU A 153 2.10 -17.00 3.69
C GLU A 153 3.49 -16.38 3.90
N PHE A 154 3.99 -16.44 5.14
CA PHE A 154 5.28 -15.84 5.47
C PHE A 154 6.42 -16.80 5.14
N LEU A 155 7.30 -16.37 4.24
CA LEU A 155 8.48 -17.15 3.84
C LEU A 155 9.42 -17.42 5.02
N THR A 156 9.47 -16.49 5.97
CA THR A 156 10.29 -16.62 7.18
C THR A 156 9.73 -17.63 8.20
N ASP A 157 8.56 -18.23 7.95
CA ASP A 157 8.02 -19.33 8.77
C ASP A 157 8.23 -20.71 8.11
N ASP A 158 8.63 -20.74 6.83
CA ASP A 158 8.91 -21.96 6.09
C ASP A 158 10.40 -22.32 6.18
N PRO A 159 10.77 -23.50 6.75
CA PRO A 159 12.16 -23.96 6.86
C PRO A 159 12.91 -23.98 5.54
N LEU A 160 12.25 -24.25 4.42
CA LEU A 160 12.83 -24.30 3.07
C LEU A 160 13.47 -22.95 2.70
N PHE A 161 12.74 -21.85 2.92
CA PHE A 161 13.24 -20.53 2.61
C PHE A 161 14.26 -20.04 3.65
N LEU A 162 14.13 -20.42 4.91
CA LEU A 162 15.13 -20.11 5.94
C LEU A 162 16.48 -20.76 5.64
N GLU A 163 16.48 -22.05 5.27
CA GLU A 163 17.71 -22.75 4.85
C GLU A 163 18.34 -22.11 3.62
N ALA A 164 17.53 -21.74 2.62
CA ALA A 164 18.00 -21.06 1.43
C ALA A 164 18.58 -19.67 1.75
N SER A 165 17.93 -18.92 2.63
CA SER A 165 18.41 -17.59 3.08
C SER A 165 19.80 -17.69 3.72
N LEU A 166 20.01 -18.66 4.59
CA LEU A 166 21.32 -18.92 5.19
C LEU A 166 22.35 -19.41 4.18
N LYS A 167 21.98 -20.33 3.31
CA LYS A 167 22.85 -20.93 2.30
C LYS A 167 23.38 -19.90 1.32
N TYR A 168 22.52 -19.01 0.84
CA TYR A 168 22.88 -18.03 -0.19
C TYR A 168 23.23 -16.65 0.37
N ASN A 169 23.13 -16.47 1.71
CA ASN A 169 23.36 -15.22 2.42
C ASN A 169 22.50 -14.07 1.89
N VAL A 170 21.20 -14.31 1.76
CA VAL A 170 20.18 -13.35 1.31
C VAL A 170 19.15 -13.10 2.39
N LYS A 171 18.48 -11.96 2.36
CA LYS A 171 17.43 -11.58 3.31
C LYS A 171 16.05 -11.79 2.72
N ILE A 172 15.10 -12.12 3.60
CA ILE A 172 13.67 -12.23 3.28
C ILE A 172 12.92 -11.14 4.04
N PHE A 173 12.08 -10.40 3.33
CA PHE A 173 11.24 -9.33 3.86
C PHE A 173 9.77 -9.70 3.63
N ASP A 174 9.15 -10.29 4.64
CA ASP A 174 7.70 -10.55 4.69
C ASP A 174 6.98 -9.28 5.14
N ILE A 175 6.55 -8.47 4.19
CA ILE A 175 6.03 -7.12 4.44
C ILE A 175 4.76 -7.10 5.31
N ARG A 176 3.95 -8.17 5.24
CA ARG A 176 2.74 -8.33 6.04
C ARG A 176 2.98 -8.95 7.41
N LYS A 177 4.17 -9.52 7.66
CA LYS A 177 4.41 -10.21 8.93
C LYS A 177 4.30 -9.23 10.10
N PRO A 178 3.32 -9.41 11.00
CA PRO A 178 3.14 -8.50 12.12
C PRO A 178 4.29 -8.67 13.12
N LYS A 179 4.46 -7.67 13.98
CA LYS A 179 5.33 -7.74 15.16
C LYS A 179 4.92 -8.88 16.08
N ASP A 180 5.81 -9.27 17.00
CA ASP A 180 5.43 -10.19 18.07
C ASP A 180 4.19 -9.66 18.81
N LYS A 181 3.29 -10.59 19.19
CA LYS A 181 2.02 -10.25 19.85
C LYS A 181 2.21 -9.35 21.09
N ARG A 182 3.33 -9.46 21.79
CA ARG A 182 3.66 -8.67 22.97
C ARG A 182 4.00 -7.21 22.65
N GLU A 183 4.39 -6.93 21.41
CA GLU A 183 4.75 -5.59 20.93
C GLU A 183 3.58 -4.86 20.29
N LEU A 184 2.50 -5.61 19.97
CA LEU A 184 1.30 -5.04 19.35
C LEU A 184 0.58 -4.10 20.33
N LYS A 185 0.12 -2.97 19.79
CA LYS A 185 -0.56 -1.92 20.56
C LYS A 185 -2.07 -2.10 20.51
N THR A 186 -2.71 -1.97 21.68
CA THR A 186 -4.16 -1.81 21.78
C THR A 186 -4.53 -0.34 21.60
N PHE A 187 -5.76 -0.08 21.15
CA PHE A 187 -6.26 1.28 21.00
C PHE A 187 -6.23 2.02 22.35
N SER A 188 -5.68 3.23 22.36
CA SER A 188 -5.45 4.04 23.58
C SER A 188 -6.33 5.28 23.67
N GLY A 189 -6.96 5.71 22.59
CA GLY A 189 -7.73 6.95 22.47
C GLY A 189 -6.88 8.21 22.31
N LYS A 190 -5.56 8.13 22.32
CA LYS A 190 -4.65 9.27 22.08
C LYS A 190 -4.78 9.89 20.70
N ILE A 191 -5.42 9.21 19.76
CA ILE A 191 -5.75 9.77 18.43
C ILE A 191 -6.52 11.10 18.54
N HIS A 192 -7.27 11.35 19.62
CA HIS A 192 -7.99 12.59 19.88
C HIS A 192 -7.06 13.77 20.22
N ASP A 193 -5.79 13.51 20.54
CA ASP A 193 -4.77 14.54 20.76
C ASP A 193 -4.19 15.08 19.45
N VAL A 194 -4.39 14.38 18.33
CA VAL A 194 -3.97 14.80 16.98
C VAL A 194 -4.84 15.96 16.50
N LYS A 195 -4.25 17.14 16.33
CA LYS A 195 -5.00 18.38 16.03
C LYS A 195 -5.13 18.67 14.52
N CYS A 196 -4.27 18.09 13.67
CA CYS A 196 -4.42 18.24 12.23
C CYS A 196 -5.58 17.39 11.70
N PRO A 197 -6.20 17.79 10.57
CA PRO A 197 -7.19 16.96 9.90
C PRO A 197 -6.63 15.57 9.53
N ARG A 198 -7.50 14.57 9.59
CA ARG A 198 -7.23 13.19 9.18
C ARG A 198 -8.28 12.78 8.17
N ILE A 199 -7.85 12.48 6.94
CA ILE A 199 -8.74 12.08 5.85
C ILE A 199 -8.49 10.61 5.52
N ALA A 200 -9.53 9.78 5.63
CA ALA A 200 -9.48 8.40 5.15
C ALA A 200 -10.02 8.31 3.73
N VAL A 201 -9.28 7.70 2.81
CA VAL A 201 -9.73 7.42 1.45
C VAL A 201 -10.36 6.03 1.42
N MET A 202 -11.66 5.96 1.68
CA MET A 202 -12.44 4.73 1.73
C MET A 202 -13.00 4.36 0.35
N GLY A 203 -13.75 3.28 0.23
CA GLY A 203 -14.34 2.89 -1.04
C GLY A 203 -15.50 1.93 -0.90
N THR A 204 -16.26 1.76 -1.97
CA THR A 204 -17.40 0.84 -2.05
C THR A 204 -16.98 -0.61 -2.33
N ASP A 205 -15.69 -0.87 -2.65
CA ASP A 205 -15.15 -2.20 -2.92
C ASP A 205 -13.62 -2.24 -2.83
N CYS A 206 -13.00 -3.39 -3.07
CA CYS A 206 -11.56 -3.58 -3.32
C CYS A 206 -11.16 -3.05 -4.70
N ALA A 207 -9.86 -2.84 -4.92
CA ALA A 207 -9.26 -2.51 -6.21
C ALA A 207 -9.91 -1.32 -6.98
N LEU A 208 -10.46 -0.34 -6.26
CA LEU A 208 -11.10 0.86 -6.85
C LEU A 208 -10.14 2.02 -7.14
N GLY A 209 -8.88 1.94 -6.68
CA GLY A 209 -7.92 3.05 -6.82
C GLY A 209 -7.79 3.95 -5.59
N LYS A 210 -8.27 3.55 -4.41
CA LYS A 210 -8.14 4.31 -3.14
C LYS A 210 -6.71 4.77 -2.86
N ARG A 211 -5.73 3.86 -2.99
CA ARG A 211 -4.32 4.18 -2.84
C ARG A 211 -3.85 5.23 -3.87
N THR A 212 -4.25 5.08 -5.13
CA THR A 212 -3.90 6.03 -6.20
C THR A 212 -4.42 7.41 -5.86
N THR A 213 -5.69 7.54 -5.48
CA THR A 213 -6.29 8.80 -5.04
C THR A 213 -5.56 9.39 -3.83
N ALA A 214 -5.27 8.58 -2.79
CA ALA A 214 -4.55 9.03 -1.61
C ALA A 214 -3.13 9.53 -1.96
N THR A 215 -2.43 8.83 -2.84
CA THR A 215 -1.07 9.20 -3.29
C THR A 215 -1.09 10.50 -4.12
N ILE A 216 -2.01 10.63 -5.07
CA ILE A 216 -2.15 11.83 -5.91
C ILE A 216 -2.49 13.04 -5.04
N LEU A 217 -3.46 12.91 -4.13
CA LEU A 217 -3.85 13.97 -3.21
C LEU A 217 -2.69 14.38 -2.30
N THR A 218 -1.94 13.41 -1.76
CA THR A 218 -0.75 13.69 -0.93
C THR A 218 0.29 14.48 -1.70
N LYS A 219 0.62 14.05 -2.93
CA LYS A 219 1.60 14.72 -3.79
C LYS A 219 1.17 16.14 -4.15
N GLU A 220 -0.08 16.31 -4.54
CA GLU A 220 -0.63 17.60 -4.97
C GLU A 220 -0.64 18.61 -3.82
N LEU A 221 -1.12 18.24 -2.65
CA LEU A 221 -1.13 19.13 -1.49
C LEU A 221 0.30 19.44 -0.99
N SER A 222 1.21 18.47 -1.06
CA SER A 222 2.62 18.66 -0.73
C SER A 222 3.32 19.61 -1.72
N SER A 223 3.03 19.51 -3.02
CA SER A 223 3.57 20.42 -4.04
C SER A 223 3.14 21.87 -3.84
N LYS A 224 1.99 22.07 -3.18
CA LYS A 224 1.49 23.38 -2.76
C LYS A 224 2.04 23.84 -1.41
N GLY A 225 3.04 23.15 -0.89
CA GLY A 225 3.78 23.55 0.30
C GLY A 225 3.14 23.11 1.64
N LEU A 226 2.08 22.31 1.65
CA LEU A 226 1.57 21.70 2.87
C LEU A 226 2.44 20.52 3.29
N LYS A 227 2.61 20.31 4.58
CA LYS A 227 3.22 19.11 5.11
C LYS A 227 2.15 18.02 5.25
N VAL A 228 2.05 17.15 4.26
CA VAL A 228 1.06 16.06 4.20
C VAL A 228 1.73 14.71 4.41
N ILE A 229 1.19 13.91 5.31
CA ILE A 229 1.71 12.56 5.58
C ILE A 229 0.68 11.53 5.15
N LEU A 230 1.13 10.57 4.32
CA LEU A 230 0.35 9.39 3.95
C LEU A 230 0.65 8.25 4.92
N ILE A 231 -0.41 7.71 5.52
CA ILE A 231 -0.37 6.48 6.32
C ILE A 231 -0.81 5.32 5.42
N ALA A 232 0.12 4.41 5.15
CA ALA A 232 -0.14 3.23 4.35
C ALA A 232 -0.69 2.10 5.21
N THR A 233 -1.71 1.41 4.72
CA THR A 233 -2.36 0.30 5.43
C THR A 233 -2.25 -1.04 4.72
N GLY A 234 -1.79 -1.04 3.47
CA GLY A 234 -1.65 -2.23 2.64
C GLY A 234 -0.23 -2.46 2.12
N GLN A 235 0.09 -3.71 1.80
CA GLN A 235 1.43 -4.16 1.42
C GLN A 235 2.05 -3.37 0.26
N THR A 236 1.26 -3.00 -0.74
CA THR A 236 1.80 -2.32 -1.92
C THR A 236 2.39 -0.96 -1.58
N SER A 237 1.68 -0.14 -0.80
CA SER A 237 2.20 1.16 -0.36
C SER A 237 3.42 1.02 0.54
N ILE A 238 3.48 -0.05 1.35
CA ILE A 238 4.65 -0.35 2.20
C ILE A 238 5.87 -0.66 1.32
N ILE A 239 5.72 -1.53 0.33
CA ILE A 239 6.80 -1.88 -0.60
C ILE A 239 7.22 -0.65 -1.42
N GLN A 240 6.27 0.21 -1.82
CA GLN A 240 6.53 1.46 -2.53
C GLN A 240 7.38 2.47 -1.73
N GLY A 241 7.47 2.33 -0.41
CA GLY A 241 8.31 3.19 0.43
C GLY A 241 7.54 4.14 1.34
N ALA A 242 6.31 3.81 1.70
CA ALA A 242 5.59 4.58 2.70
C ALA A 242 6.34 4.57 4.04
N ARG A 243 6.66 5.76 4.56
CA ARG A 243 7.43 5.91 5.80
C ARG A 243 6.62 5.51 7.04
N TYR A 244 5.34 5.78 7.04
CA TYR A 244 4.42 5.46 8.12
C TYR A 244 3.40 4.44 7.62
N CYS A 245 3.45 3.23 8.16
CA CYS A 245 2.70 2.12 7.59
C CYS A 245 2.38 1.01 8.60
N VAL A 246 1.31 0.29 8.31
CA VAL A 246 0.92 -0.95 8.99
C VAL A 246 0.12 -1.84 8.04
N ALA A 247 0.49 -3.10 7.88
CA ALA A 247 -0.27 -4.07 7.08
C ALA A 247 -1.47 -4.57 7.90
N LEU A 248 -2.57 -3.81 7.90
CA LEU A 248 -3.72 -4.05 8.78
C LEU A 248 -4.39 -5.40 8.55
N ASP A 249 -4.36 -5.91 7.33
CA ASP A 249 -4.95 -7.19 6.95
C ASP A 249 -4.21 -8.43 7.50
N ALA A 250 -3.04 -8.22 8.11
CA ALA A 250 -2.25 -9.27 8.76
C ALA A 250 -2.13 -9.09 10.27
N VAL A 251 -2.60 -7.97 10.82
CA VAL A 251 -2.61 -7.73 12.26
C VAL A 251 -3.81 -8.42 12.90
N PRO A 252 -3.66 -9.13 14.04
CA PRO A 252 -4.82 -9.68 14.76
C PRO A 252 -5.84 -8.58 15.11
N SER A 253 -7.13 -8.86 14.87
CA SER A 253 -8.22 -7.89 14.84
C SER A 253 -8.29 -6.96 16.06
N GLN A 254 -8.02 -7.50 17.27
CA GLN A 254 -8.03 -6.71 18.52
C GLN A 254 -6.95 -5.64 18.59
N PHE A 255 -5.90 -5.71 17.77
CA PHE A 255 -4.80 -4.76 17.74
C PHE A 255 -4.83 -3.82 16.53
N CYS A 256 -5.63 -4.12 15.50
CA CYS A 256 -5.65 -3.33 14.25
C CYS A 256 -5.86 -1.83 14.49
N ALA A 257 -6.87 -1.46 15.29
CA ALA A 257 -7.13 -0.05 15.59
C ALA A 257 -5.99 0.60 16.38
N GLY A 258 -5.39 -0.13 17.32
CA GLY A 258 -4.28 0.36 18.15
C GLY A 258 -2.97 0.50 17.36
N GLU A 259 -2.64 -0.45 16.50
CA GLU A 259 -1.46 -0.36 15.62
C GLU A 259 -1.60 0.82 14.64
N LEU A 260 -2.78 1.03 14.05
CA LEU A 260 -3.02 2.19 13.19
C LEU A 260 -2.93 3.51 13.97
N GLU A 261 -3.57 3.60 15.14
CA GLU A 261 -3.44 4.75 16.03
C GLU A 261 -1.98 5.05 16.33
N SER A 262 -1.20 4.03 16.72
CA SER A 262 0.21 4.16 17.06
C SER A 262 1.04 4.75 15.91
N VAL A 263 0.82 4.29 14.69
CA VAL A 263 1.51 4.80 13.50
C VAL A 263 1.13 6.25 13.20
N ILE A 264 -0.15 6.61 13.36
CA ILE A 264 -0.63 8.00 13.17
C ILE A 264 -0.03 8.93 14.23
N LEU A 265 0.01 8.51 15.49
CA LEU A 265 0.64 9.28 16.57
C LEU A 265 2.12 9.50 16.32
N GLN A 266 2.85 8.45 15.92
CA GLN A 266 4.27 8.55 15.55
C GLN A 266 4.49 9.54 14.41
N ALA A 267 3.65 9.48 13.36
CA ALA A 267 3.70 10.42 12.24
C ALA A 267 3.44 11.87 12.70
N TYR A 268 2.44 12.05 13.55
CA TYR A 268 2.08 13.36 14.09
C TYR A 268 3.17 13.95 14.99
N GLU A 269 3.74 13.16 15.87
CA GLU A 269 4.79 13.59 16.80
C GLU A 269 6.09 13.95 16.06
N ASN A 270 6.51 13.11 15.12
CA ASN A 270 7.76 13.29 14.39
C ASN A 270 7.69 14.41 13.35
N GLU A 271 6.55 14.54 12.67
CA GLU A 271 6.45 15.39 11.48
C GLU A 271 5.69 16.69 11.72
N LYS A 272 4.81 16.75 12.73
CA LYS A 272 3.91 17.91 12.93
C LYS A 272 3.20 18.28 11.61
N PRO A 273 2.47 17.36 10.97
CA PRO A 273 1.88 17.59 9.66
C PRO A 273 0.72 18.59 9.70
N ASP A 274 0.46 19.23 8.55
CA ASP A 274 -0.73 20.03 8.31
C ASP A 274 -1.96 19.16 8.09
N LEU A 275 -1.76 17.96 7.52
CA LEU A 275 -2.79 16.99 7.17
C LEU A 275 -2.23 15.57 7.18
N ILE A 276 -3.03 14.61 7.63
CA ILE A 276 -2.75 13.18 7.51
C ILE A 276 -3.78 12.56 6.56
N ILE A 277 -3.32 11.80 5.58
CA ILE A 277 -4.15 11.01 4.67
C ILE A 277 -3.94 9.53 5.00
N ILE A 278 -5.03 8.78 5.15
CA ILE A 278 -5.01 7.36 5.49
C ILE A 278 -5.48 6.56 4.29
N GLU A 279 -4.67 5.62 3.84
CA GLU A 279 -5.04 4.66 2.81
C GLU A 279 -6.16 3.75 3.30
N GLY A 280 -7.26 3.64 2.53
CA GLY A 280 -8.37 2.74 2.79
C GLY A 280 -8.19 1.37 2.14
N GLN A 281 -8.86 0.38 2.69
CA GLN A 281 -8.94 -0.98 2.17
C GLN A 281 -10.39 -1.43 2.07
N GLY A 282 -10.71 -2.28 1.07
CA GLY A 282 -12.05 -2.84 0.90
C GLY A 282 -13.17 -1.80 0.91
N ALA A 283 -14.29 -2.17 1.50
CA ALA A 283 -15.44 -1.33 1.82
C ALA A 283 -15.92 -1.65 3.24
N LEU A 284 -16.63 -0.74 3.91
CA LEU A 284 -17.17 -1.02 5.25
C LEU A 284 -18.27 -2.11 5.17
N SER A 285 -19.06 -2.10 4.09
CA SER A 285 -20.08 -3.12 3.79
C SER A 285 -19.53 -4.41 3.17
N HIS A 286 -18.19 -4.57 3.06
CA HIS A 286 -17.61 -5.73 2.37
C HIS A 286 -17.86 -7.03 3.17
N PRO A 287 -18.35 -8.13 2.53
CA PRO A 287 -18.75 -9.34 3.26
C PRO A 287 -17.57 -10.08 3.92
N ALA A 288 -16.36 -9.95 3.38
CA ALA A 288 -15.20 -10.70 3.85
C ALA A 288 -14.14 -9.83 4.56
N PHE A 289 -13.92 -8.58 4.11
CA PHE A 289 -12.78 -7.78 4.60
C PHE A 289 -13.22 -6.72 5.60
N SER A 290 -12.81 -6.87 6.85
CA SER A 290 -13.17 -6.00 7.98
C SER A 290 -12.19 -4.84 8.21
N THR A 291 -11.12 -4.72 7.44
CA THR A 291 -10.06 -3.71 7.61
C THR A 291 -10.59 -2.27 7.56
N SER A 292 -11.63 -2.00 6.77
CA SER A 292 -12.30 -0.70 6.72
C SER A 292 -12.82 -0.23 8.08
N ALA A 293 -13.41 -1.14 8.86
CA ALA A 293 -13.88 -0.85 10.21
C ALA A 293 -12.73 -0.48 11.16
N PHE A 294 -11.59 -1.17 11.04
CA PHE A 294 -10.41 -0.86 11.84
C PHE A 294 -9.75 0.45 11.44
N ILE A 295 -9.76 0.79 10.14
CA ILE A 295 -9.27 2.09 9.65
C ILE A 295 -10.08 3.21 10.27
N LEU A 296 -11.41 3.14 10.23
CA LEU A 296 -12.28 4.16 10.81
C LEU A 296 -12.09 4.27 12.33
N ARG A 297 -12.00 3.15 13.05
CA ARG A 297 -11.79 3.13 14.51
C ARG A 297 -10.41 3.63 14.92
N GLY A 298 -9.35 3.18 14.24
CA GLY A 298 -7.97 3.50 14.63
C GLY A 298 -7.54 4.91 14.22
N SER A 299 -8.04 5.44 13.11
CA SER A 299 -7.70 6.78 12.65
C SER A 299 -8.65 7.87 13.15
N CYS A 300 -9.87 7.53 13.58
CA CYS A 300 -10.91 8.51 13.91
C CYS A 300 -10.88 9.69 12.91
N PRO A 301 -11.12 9.44 11.60
CA PRO A 301 -10.91 10.45 10.57
C PRO A 301 -11.84 11.64 10.80
N THR A 302 -11.37 12.84 10.44
CA THR A 302 -12.17 14.07 10.49
C THR A 302 -12.93 14.32 9.19
N GLY A 303 -12.69 13.50 8.18
CA GLY A 303 -13.41 13.47 6.90
C GLY A 303 -13.05 12.22 6.11
N VAL A 304 -13.94 11.79 5.24
CA VAL A 304 -13.76 10.62 4.39
C VAL A 304 -13.94 11.03 2.92
N ILE A 305 -13.04 10.58 2.06
CA ILE A 305 -13.21 10.59 0.61
C ILE A 305 -13.64 9.18 0.20
N LEU A 306 -14.78 9.04 -0.47
CA LEU A 306 -15.29 7.75 -0.90
C LEU A 306 -14.99 7.50 -2.38
N GLN A 307 -14.32 6.39 -2.68
CA GLN A 307 -13.99 5.94 -4.04
C GLN A 307 -15.02 4.94 -4.53
N HIS A 308 -15.51 5.12 -5.76
CA HIS A 308 -16.54 4.26 -6.38
C HIS A 308 -16.22 3.96 -7.84
N ALA A 309 -16.66 2.79 -8.35
CA ALA A 309 -16.61 2.43 -9.76
C ALA A 309 -18.05 2.27 -10.32
N PRO A 310 -18.58 3.25 -11.05
CA PRO A 310 -19.99 3.26 -11.45
C PRO A 310 -20.42 2.11 -12.37
N LYS A 311 -19.51 1.60 -13.21
CA LYS A 311 -19.80 0.47 -14.13
C LYS A 311 -19.63 -0.90 -13.48
N ARG A 312 -19.08 -0.97 -12.28
CA ARG A 312 -18.89 -2.23 -11.56
C ARG A 312 -20.21 -2.63 -10.91
N LEU A 313 -20.79 -3.72 -11.37
CA LEU A 313 -22.09 -4.22 -10.88
C LEU A 313 -21.93 -5.16 -9.67
N TYR A 314 -20.81 -5.90 -9.63
CA TYR A 314 -20.51 -6.89 -8.61
C TYR A 314 -19.16 -6.62 -7.98
N ARG A 315 -18.94 -7.13 -6.78
CA ARG A 315 -17.65 -6.96 -6.07
C ARG A 315 -16.53 -7.71 -6.78
N SER A 316 -15.33 -7.14 -6.79
CA SER A 316 -14.18 -7.69 -7.51
C SER A 316 -13.83 -9.12 -7.08
N ASP A 317 -13.97 -9.43 -5.79
CA ASP A 317 -13.60 -10.72 -5.22
C ASP A 317 -14.81 -11.67 -5.07
N PHE A 318 -16.04 -11.22 -5.36
CA PHE A 318 -17.29 -11.95 -5.22
C PHE A 318 -18.23 -11.64 -6.36
N PRO A 319 -18.11 -12.35 -7.51
CA PRO A 319 -18.82 -12.02 -8.74
C PRO A 319 -20.36 -12.14 -8.67
N ASP A 320 -20.89 -12.85 -7.66
CA ASP A 320 -22.33 -12.98 -7.42
C ASP A 320 -22.85 -12.00 -6.35
N TYR A 321 -21.98 -11.15 -5.80
CA TYR A 321 -22.33 -10.21 -4.73
C TYR A 321 -22.40 -8.77 -5.28
N PRO A 322 -23.57 -8.13 -5.24
CA PRO A 322 -23.74 -6.82 -5.87
C PRO A 322 -22.92 -5.73 -5.15
N MET A 323 -22.53 -4.72 -5.90
CA MET A 323 -21.95 -3.50 -5.35
C MET A 323 -22.96 -2.78 -4.45
N PRO A 324 -22.53 -2.17 -3.34
CA PRO A 324 -23.42 -1.30 -2.56
C PRO A 324 -23.71 -0.02 -3.34
N SER A 325 -24.85 0.62 -3.07
CA SER A 325 -25.08 1.97 -3.54
C SER A 325 -24.14 2.96 -2.81
N ILE A 326 -23.79 4.06 -3.48
CA ILE A 326 -23.00 5.15 -2.88
C ILE A 326 -23.69 5.65 -1.61
N ALA A 327 -25.01 5.90 -1.67
CA ALA A 327 -25.79 6.40 -0.53
C ALA A 327 -25.74 5.45 0.68
N SER A 328 -25.84 4.13 0.45
CA SER A 328 -25.78 3.16 1.55
C SER A 328 -24.42 3.12 2.21
N GLU A 329 -23.33 3.21 1.44
CA GLU A 329 -21.96 3.20 1.99
C GLU A 329 -21.66 4.52 2.71
N ILE A 330 -22.10 5.68 2.20
CA ILE A 330 -22.01 6.97 2.87
C ILE A 330 -22.70 6.89 4.25
N ASN A 331 -23.96 6.49 4.28
CA ASN A 331 -24.73 6.39 5.52
C ASN A 331 -24.07 5.44 6.54
N LEU A 332 -23.56 4.31 6.06
CA LEU A 332 -22.88 3.34 6.91
C LEU A 332 -21.59 3.91 7.51
N ILE A 333 -20.76 4.58 6.70
CA ILE A 333 -19.50 5.21 7.15
C ILE A 333 -19.79 6.31 8.17
N GLU A 334 -20.71 7.22 7.87
CA GLU A 334 -21.04 8.37 8.73
C GLU A 334 -21.63 7.93 10.06
N THR A 335 -22.55 6.96 10.04
CA THR A 335 -23.15 6.39 11.26
C THR A 335 -22.11 5.64 12.10
N PHE A 336 -21.24 4.86 11.44
CA PHE A 336 -20.26 4.02 12.14
C PHE A 336 -19.13 4.83 12.80
N SER A 337 -18.66 5.88 12.15
CA SER A 337 -17.44 6.61 12.56
C SER A 337 -17.72 8.02 13.09
N ASN A 338 -18.97 8.49 13.06
CA ASN A 338 -19.36 9.85 13.46
C ASN A 338 -18.52 10.92 12.73
N THR A 339 -18.30 10.72 11.43
CA THR A 339 -17.55 11.63 10.55
C THR A 339 -18.32 11.79 9.23
N SER A 340 -18.03 12.83 8.47
CA SER A 340 -18.70 13.08 7.18
C SER A 340 -17.89 12.61 6.00
N VAL A 341 -18.58 12.14 4.97
CA VAL A 341 -18.01 11.97 3.63
C VAL A 341 -17.93 13.36 3.00
N ILE A 342 -16.70 13.82 2.72
CA ILE A 342 -16.42 15.17 2.22
C ILE A 342 -16.36 15.26 0.70
N GLY A 343 -16.38 14.11 0.02
CA GLY A 343 -16.38 14.05 -1.44
C GLY A 343 -16.30 12.65 -1.99
N LEU A 344 -16.57 12.53 -3.28
CA LEU A 344 -16.54 11.27 -4.03
C LEU A 344 -15.43 11.31 -5.07
N THR A 345 -14.77 10.16 -5.25
CA THR A 345 -13.87 9.95 -6.38
C THR A 345 -14.31 8.74 -7.18
N LEU A 346 -14.30 8.88 -8.51
CA LEU A 346 -14.73 7.83 -9.42
C LEU A 346 -13.53 7.07 -9.98
N ASN A 347 -13.72 5.79 -10.21
CA ASN A 347 -12.88 4.98 -11.08
C ASN A 347 -13.64 4.81 -12.40
N HIS A 348 -13.05 5.31 -13.48
CA HIS A 348 -13.66 5.32 -14.82
C HIS A 348 -13.55 3.98 -15.57
N GLU A 349 -13.30 2.87 -14.87
CA GLU A 349 -13.23 1.55 -15.52
C GLU A 349 -14.47 1.30 -16.37
N GLY A 350 -14.26 0.93 -17.65
CA GLY A 350 -15.35 0.68 -18.62
C GLY A 350 -16.14 1.91 -19.04
N MET A 351 -15.66 3.14 -18.77
CA MET A 351 -16.31 4.39 -19.14
C MET A 351 -15.49 5.20 -20.13
N THR A 352 -16.17 5.93 -20.99
CA THR A 352 -15.58 7.02 -21.78
C THR A 352 -15.37 8.27 -20.93
N LEU A 353 -14.54 9.21 -21.41
CA LEU A 353 -14.36 10.50 -20.74
C LEU A 353 -15.66 11.32 -20.66
N GLU A 354 -16.55 11.20 -21.65
CA GLU A 354 -17.84 11.88 -21.69
C GLU A 354 -18.79 11.30 -20.64
N GLU A 355 -18.92 9.96 -20.59
CA GLU A 355 -19.70 9.28 -19.54
C GLU A 355 -19.18 9.64 -18.14
N THR A 356 -17.86 9.68 -17.95
CA THR A 356 -17.25 10.05 -16.66
C THR A 356 -17.64 11.46 -16.25
N ARG A 357 -17.60 12.45 -17.16
CA ARG A 357 -18.00 13.83 -16.89
C ARG A 357 -19.48 13.94 -16.54
N SER A 358 -20.34 13.30 -17.34
CA SER A 358 -21.78 13.28 -17.07
C SER A 358 -22.12 12.69 -15.71
N LEU A 359 -21.44 11.61 -15.30
CA LEU A 359 -21.64 11.01 -13.97
C LEU A 359 -21.11 11.88 -12.83
N ILE A 360 -20.00 12.61 -13.03
CA ILE A 360 -19.50 13.59 -12.06
C ILE A 360 -20.57 14.66 -11.81
N ASP A 361 -21.16 15.22 -12.85
CA ASP A 361 -22.20 16.26 -12.73
C ASP A 361 -23.45 15.70 -12.03
N ASN A 362 -23.92 14.52 -12.44
CA ASN A 362 -25.08 13.88 -11.86
C ASN A 362 -24.89 13.58 -10.36
N TYR A 363 -23.77 12.97 -9.97
CA TYR A 363 -23.49 12.66 -8.57
C TYR A 363 -23.22 13.90 -7.73
N THR A 364 -22.63 14.95 -8.31
CA THR A 364 -22.50 16.24 -7.64
C THR A 364 -23.87 16.82 -7.30
N ALA A 365 -24.82 16.77 -8.23
CA ALA A 365 -26.19 17.21 -8.00
C ALA A 365 -26.96 16.32 -7.01
N GLU A 366 -26.78 14.99 -7.11
CA GLU A 366 -27.49 14.02 -6.27
C GLU A 366 -27.04 14.07 -4.81
N PHE A 367 -25.70 14.10 -4.56
CA PHE A 367 -25.16 14.00 -3.20
C PHE A 367 -24.78 15.36 -2.59
N GLY A 368 -24.75 16.43 -3.37
CA GLY A 368 -24.28 17.75 -2.89
C GLY A 368 -22.81 17.76 -2.50
N LEU A 369 -22.02 16.81 -3.00
CA LEU A 369 -20.60 16.65 -2.70
C LEU A 369 -19.76 17.02 -3.91
N THR A 370 -18.50 17.43 -3.67
CA THR A 370 -17.51 17.50 -4.75
C THR A 370 -17.24 16.09 -5.28
N VAL A 371 -17.44 15.88 -6.58
CA VAL A 371 -17.17 14.62 -7.27
C VAL A 371 -16.07 14.81 -8.30
N THR A 372 -15.13 13.88 -8.42
CA THR A 372 -14.06 13.93 -9.42
C THR A 372 -13.53 12.54 -9.74
N ASP A 373 -12.72 12.45 -10.76
CA ASP A 373 -11.87 11.27 -11.05
C ASP A 373 -10.42 11.70 -10.92
N ALA A 374 -9.67 11.05 -10.05
CA ALA A 374 -8.30 11.43 -9.73
C ALA A 374 -7.31 11.32 -10.90
N LEU A 375 -7.62 10.53 -11.92
CA LEU A 375 -6.75 10.26 -13.07
C LEU A 375 -7.12 11.08 -14.32
N THR A 376 -8.41 11.32 -14.55
CA THR A 376 -8.91 11.94 -15.79
C THR A 376 -9.34 13.38 -15.64
N GLN A 377 -9.54 13.86 -14.40
CA GLN A 377 -9.94 15.23 -14.12
C GLN A 377 -8.77 16.05 -13.55
N PRO A 378 -8.85 17.40 -13.62
CA PRO A 378 -7.84 18.26 -13.00
C PRO A 378 -7.67 17.95 -11.51
N VAL A 379 -6.42 17.73 -11.08
CA VAL A 379 -6.07 17.38 -9.69
C VAL A 379 -6.51 18.46 -8.69
N GLN A 380 -6.73 19.70 -9.17
CA GLN A 380 -7.26 20.81 -8.38
C GLN A 380 -8.65 20.50 -7.79
N HIS A 381 -9.44 19.61 -8.40
CA HIS A 381 -10.74 19.19 -7.85
C HIS A 381 -10.55 18.46 -6.51
N LEU A 382 -9.53 17.60 -6.40
CA LEU A 382 -9.17 16.95 -5.13
C LEU A 382 -8.71 17.98 -4.07
N THR A 383 -7.91 18.96 -4.48
CA THR A 383 -7.49 20.04 -3.58
C THR A 383 -8.68 20.87 -3.09
N HIS A 384 -9.60 21.21 -4.00
CA HIS A 384 -10.81 21.94 -3.67
C HIS A 384 -11.70 21.17 -2.71
N MET A 385 -11.90 19.87 -2.92
CA MET A 385 -12.64 18.99 -2.03
C MET A 385 -12.13 19.08 -0.58
N VAL A 386 -10.82 19.03 -0.38
CA VAL A 386 -10.20 19.12 0.94
C VAL A 386 -10.29 20.54 1.52
N ALA A 387 -10.01 21.56 0.70
CA ALA A 387 -10.07 22.95 1.14
C ALA A 387 -11.48 23.39 1.55
N SER A 388 -12.51 22.89 0.86
CA SER A 388 -13.92 23.18 1.18
C SER A 388 -14.33 22.55 2.51
N ALA A 389 -13.81 21.37 2.85
CA ALA A 389 -14.12 20.68 4.10
C ALA A 389 -13.32 21.19 5.30
N PHE A 390 -12.13 21.75 5.08
CA PHE A 390 -11.20 22.15 6.13
C PHE A 390 -10.69 23.59 5.93
N PRO A 391 -11.37 24.60 6.54
CA PRO A 391 -10.97 26.02 6.39
C PRO A 391 -9.51 26.32 6.75
N GLN A 392 -8.93 25.61 7.74
CA GLN A 392 -7.53 25.77 8.10
C GLN A 392 -6.57 25.32 6.99
N ILE A 393 -6.96 24.34 6.16
CA ILE A 393 -6.18 23.94 4.98
C ILE A 393 -6.35 24.97 3.87
N ALA A 394 -7.57 25.48 3.66
CA ALA A 394 -7.84 26.55 2.69
C ALA A 394 -6.99 27.79 2.99
N SER A 395 -6.93 28.23 4.25
CA SER A 395 -6.11 29.38 4.68
C SER A 395 -4.63 29.17 4.37
N LYS A 396 -4.07 28.01 4.75
CA LYS A 396 -2.66 27.66 4.46
C LYS A 396 -2.35 27.62 2.97
N LEU A 397 -3.27 27.13 2.15
CA LEU A 397 -3.11 27.11 0.68
C LEU A 397 -3.15 28.53 0.08
N ALA A 398 -3.89 29.45 0.68
CA ALA A 398 -3.95 30.84 0.25
C ALA A 398 -2.67 31.62 0.62
N GLU A 399 -2.09 31.36 1.79
CA GLU A 399 -0.85 32.01 2.27
C GLU A 399 0.40 31.60 1.46
N LYS A 400 0.37 30.46 0.78
CA LYS A 400 1.50 29.91 0.01
C LYS A 400 1.40 30.14 -1.50
N ARG A 401 0.37 30.86 -1.97
CA ARG A 401 0.24 31.38 -3.34
C ARG A 401 0.98 32.69 -3.50
#